data_79c9df7d1dfc590aec83841615b14a5e
#
_entry.id   79c9df7d1dfc590aec83841615b14a5e
#
_cell.length_a   1.000
_cell.length_b   1.000
_cell.length_c   1.000
_cell.angle_alpha   90.00
_cell.angle_beta   90.00
_cell.angle_gamma   90.00
#
_symmetry.space_group_name_H-M   'P 1'
#
loop_
_entity.id
_entity.type
_entity.pdbx_description
1 polymer ?
#
loop_
_entity_poly.entity_id
_entity_poly.type
_entity_poly.pdbx_seq_one_letter_code
_entity_poly.pdbx_strand_id
1 'polypeptide(L)'
;WADKSLVRVTVNGEQQNLDIKDGYAVVNRTWKKGDKLHIAMPMHLYTIGLPDGSANYSFMYGPVVLASSLGKQQQDGMYADDSRGGHIANGPRWSLQNMPVIVGDKDKVIEKIQKVEGKPLTFKLSGVYPDTYEGMILQPFYQLHECRYMVYWPVITEQELAARLEH
;
A
#
# COMPACT_ATOMS: atom_id res chain seq x y z
N TRP A 1 12.36 -3.66 1.52
CA TRP A 1 11.49 -2.74 2.24
C TRP A 1 11.94 -2.48 3.69
N ALA A 2 12.55 -3.44 4.34
CA ALA A 2 13.06 -3.23 5.70
C ALA A 2 14.44 -2.57 5.63
N ASP A 3 14.65 -1.54 6.44
CA ASP A 3 15.97 -0.98 6.65
C ASP A 3 16.82 -1.98 7.44
N LYS A 4 17.87 -2.49 6.81
CA LYS A 4 18.76 -3.50 7.39
C LYS A 4 19.37 -3.04 8.72
N SER A 5 19.60 -1.74 8.89
CA SER A 5 20.13 -1.15 10.13
C SER A 5 19.17 -1.24 11.30
N LEU A 6 17.86 -1.34 11.01
CA LEU A 6 16.79 -1.41 12.00
C LEU A 6 16.31 -2.83 12.29
N VAL A 7 16.75 -3.82 11.51
CA VAL A 7 16.45 -5.22 11.79
C VAL A 7 17.10 -5.65 13.10
N ARG A 8 16.33 -6.29 13.96
CA ARG A 8 16.79 -6.80 15.25
C ARG A 8 16.40 -8.27 15.38
N VAL A 9 17.34 -9.06 15.85
CA VAL A 9 17.13 -10.48 16.13
C VAL A 9 17.50 -10.73 17.58
N THR A 10 16.60 -11.34 18.32
CA THR A 10 16.88 -11.79 19.70
C THR A 10 16.63 -13.28 19.83
N VAL A 11 17.40 -13.94 20.67
CA VAL A 11 17.16 -15.32 21.06
C VAL A 11 17.02 -15.36 22.57
N ASN A 12 15.89 -15.85 23.05
CA ASN A 12 15.56 -15.87 24.49
C ASN A 12 15.63 -14.47 25.13
N GLY A 13 15.32 -13.42 24.37
CA GLY A 13 15.40 -12.02 24.82
C GLY A 13 16.79 -11.37 24.67
N GLU A 14 17.82 -12.11 24.35
CA GLU A 14 19.18 -11.59 24.15
C GLU A 14 19.39 -11.18 22.68
N GLN A 15 19.86 -9.95 22.47
CA GLN A 15 20.22 -9.42 21.15
C GLN A 15 21.35 -10.24 20.53
N GLN A 16 21.17 -10.63 19.27
CA GLN A 16 22.18 -11.34 18.51
C GLN A 16 22.93 -10.38 17.56
N ASN A 17 24.24 -10.57 17.45
CA ASN A 17 25.03 -9.99 16.38
C ASN A 17 24.71 -10.74 15.08
N LEU A 18 24.31 -9.99 14.04
CA LEU A 18 23.97 -10.58 12.76
C LEU A 18 25.20 -10.57 11.84
N ASP A 19 25.57 -11.73 11.40
CA ASP A 19 26.50 -11.88 10.26
C ASP A 19 25.65 -11.94 8.98
N ILE A 20 25.79 -10.96 8.10
CA ILE A 20 25.04 -10.91 6.84
C ILE A 20 25.89 -11.56 5.75
N LYS A 21 25.47 -12.75 5.34
CA LYS A 21 26.14 -13.50 4.30
C LYS A 21 25.16 -13.86 3.18
N ASP A 22 25.50 -13.52 1.94
CA ASP A 22 24.69 -13.81 0.74
C ASP A 22 23.21 -13.35 0.86
N GLY A 23 22.97 -12.23 1.57
CA GLY A 23 21.61 -11.72 1.80
C GLY A 23 20.87 -12.34 2.98
N TYR A 24 21.47 -13.27 3.68
CA TYR A 24 20.90 -13.92 4.87
C TYR A 24 21.53 -13.41 6.17
N ALA A 25 20.70 -13.25 7.19
CA ALA A 25 21.20 -13.03 8.55
C ALA A 25 21.52 -14.38 9.20
N VAL A 26 22.81 -14.61 9.49
CA VAL A 26 23.28 -15.86 10.08
C VAL A 26 23.40 -15.69 11.59
N VAL A 27 22.75 -16.58 12.34
CA VAL A 27 22.87 -16.68 13.80
C VAL A 27 23.59 -18.00 14.11
N ASN A 28 24.88 -17.93 14.40
CA ASN A 28 25.68 -19.11 14.69
C ASN A 28 25.67 -19.40 16.18
N ARG A 29 24.96 -20.45 16.58
CA ARG A 29 24.86 -20.92 17.99
C ARG A 29 24.41 -22.37 18.07
N THR A 30 24.60 -22.99 19.24
CA THR A 30 23.99 -24.27 19.57
C THR A 30 22.54 -24.06 19.99
N TRP A 31 21.62 -24.54 19.19
CA TRP A 31 20.18 -24.45 19.45
C TRP A 31 19.72 -25.52 20.43
N LYS A 32 18.81 -25.14 21.33
CA LYS A 32 18.19 -26.06 22.31
C LYS A 32 16.67 -26.08 22.08
N LYS A 33 16.06 -27.20 22.46
CA LYS A 33 14.59 -27.30 22.46
C LYS A 33 14.01 -26.24 23.41
N GLY A 34 13.10 -25.42 22.87
CA GLY A 34 12.46 -24.32 23.61
C GLY A 34 13.12 -22.95 23.41
N ASP A 35 14.22 -22.86 22.66
CA ASP A 35 14.76 -21.56 22.27
C ASP A 35 13.72 -20.76 21.48
N LYS A 36 13.58 -19.46 21.80
CA LYS A 36 12.65 -18.53 21.16
C LYS A 36 13.44 -17.52 20.34
N LEU A 37 13.29 -17.59 19.02
CA LEU A 37 13.81 -16.59 18.10
C LEU A 37 12.75 -15.53 17.86
N HIS A 38 13.10 -14.26 18.04
CA HIS A 38 12.27 -13.11 17.68
C HIS A 38 13.01 -12.24 16.67
N ILE A 39 12.34 -11.92 15.56
CA ILE A 39 12.86 -11.07 14.50
C ILE A 39 11.96 -9.83 14.40
N ALA A 40 12.53 -8.66 14.60
CA ALA A 40 11.86 -7.39 14.40
C ALA A 40 12.34 -6.74 13.09
N MET A 41 11.41 -6.49 12.20
CA MET A 41 11.64 -5.81 10.92
C MET A 41 10.68 -4.61 10.84
N PRO A 42 11.09 -3.41 11.30
CA PRO A 42 10.23 -2.24 11.29
C PRO A 42 9.78 -1.89 9.87
N MET A 43 8.48 -1.67 9.72
CA MET A 43 7.87 -1.27 8.45
C MET A 43 7.73 0.25 8.38
N HIS A 44 7.89 0.82 7.19
CA HIS A 44 7.64 2.23 6.90
C HIS A 44 6.82 2.38 5.62
N LEU A 45 6.23 3.55 5.44
CA LEU A 45 5.54 3.94 4.21
C LEU A 45 6.56 4.32 3.13
N TYR A 46 6.31 3.88 1.91
CA TYR A 46 7.05 4.31 0.72
C TYR A 46 6.19 4.15 -0.54
N THR A 47 6.64 4.73 -1.64
CA THR A 47 5.96 4.65 -2.93
C THR A 47 6.76 3.80 -3.91
N ILE A 48 6.04 3.17 -4.83
CA ILE A 48 6.61 2.55 -6.03
C ILE A 48 5.93 3.18 -7.23
N GLY A 49 6.71 3.84 -8.09
CA GLY A 49 6.24 4.35 -9.38
C GLY A 49 6.05 3.24 -10.41
N LEU A 50 5.20 3.47 -11.39
CA LEU A 50 5.07 2.56 -12.52
C LEU A 50 6.35 2.57 -13.37
N PRO A 51 6.72 1.41 -13.96
CA PRO A 51 7.96 1.28 -14.75
C PRO A 51 7.98 2.13 -16.04
N ASP A 52 6.81 2.57 -16.49
CA ASP A 52 6.64 3.41 -17.69
C ASP A 52 7.01 4.88 -17.47
N GLY A 53 7.38 5.24 -16.23
CA GLY A 53 7.72 6.62 -15.85
C GLY A 53 6.53 7.55 -15.72
N SER A 54 5.30 7.05 -15.79
CA SER A 54 4.09 7.84 -15.55
C SER A 54 4.01 8.29 -14.09
N ALA A 55 3.29 9.40 -13.85
CA ALA A 55 3.08 9.93 -12.51
C ALA A 55 2.03 9.12 -11.70
N ASN A 56 2.12 7.80 -11.78
CA ASN A 56 1.27 6.89 -11.04
C ASN A 56 2.09 6.10 -10.01
N TYR A 57 1.62 6.07 -8.78
CA TYR A 57 2.33 5.49 -7.65
C TYR A 57 1.46 4.51 -6.88
N SER A 58 2.05 3.41 -6.46
CA SER A 58 1.50 2.52 -5.43
C SER A 58 2.05 2.89 -4.05
N PHE A 59 1.22 2.77 -3.03
CA PHE A 59 1.63 2.94 -1.64
C PHE A 59 1.92 1.60 -0.99
N MET A 60 3.05 1.55 -0.32
CA MET A 60 3.52 0.36 0.39
C MET A 60 3.72 0.68 1.87
N TYR A 61 3.40 -0.28 2.73
CA TYR A 61 3.81 -0.26 4.12
C TYR A 61 4.56 -1.54 4.44
N GLY A 62 5.88 -1.47 4.50
CA GLY A 62 6.69 -2.67 4.49
C GLY A 62 6.40 -3.51 3.23
N PRO A 63 6.14 -4.81 3.34
CA PRO A 63 5.82 -5.67 2.19
C PRO A 63 4.34 -5.59 1.75
N VAL A 64 3.53 -4.75 2.40
CA VAL A 64 2.07 -4.71 2.19
C VAL A 64 1.71 -3.62 1.20
N VAL A 65 1.04 -4.00 0.12
CA VAL A 65 0.41 -3.06 -0.82
C VAL A 65 -0.82 -2.45 -0.16
N LEU A 66 -0.90 -1.12 -0.15
CA LEU A 66 -2.06 -0.38 0.34
C LEU A 66 -2.96 0.01 -0.82
N ALA A 67 -4.25 -0.15 -0.63
CA ALA A 67 -5.26 0.21 -1.60
C ALA A 67 -6.49 0.81 -0.92
N SER A 68 -7.34 1.47 -1.70
CA SER A 68 -8.58 2.05 -1.23
C SER A 68 -9.77 1.49 -1.98
N SER A 69 -10.88 1.26 -1.28
CA SER A 69 -12.15 0.93 -1.90
C SER A 69 -12.78 2.19 -2.51
N LEU A 70 -13.29 2.06 -3.73
CA LEU A 70 -14.11 3.06 -4.42
C LEU A 70 -15.62 2.73 -4.35
N GLY A 71 -15.99 1.78 -3.46
CA GLY A 71 -17.38 1.37 -3.31
C GLY A 71 -17.79 0.20 -4.20
N LYS A 72 -19.09 -0.10 -4.18
CA LYS A 72 -19.68 -1.28 -4.86
C LYS A 72 -20.62 -0.90 -6.01
N GLN A 73 -20.63 0.34 -6.43
CA GLN A 73 -21.56 0.81 -7.47
C GLN A 73 -21.31 0.10 -8.79
N GLN A 74 -22.38 -0.26 -9.48
CA GLN A 74 -22.35 -0.94 -10.78
C GLN A 74 -21.60 -2.29 -10.76
N GLN A 75 -21.68 -3.02 -9.66
CA GLN A 75 -21.07 -4.34 -9.51
C GLN A 75 -22.10 -5.46 -9.28
N ASP A 76 -23.39 -5.18 -9.49
CA ASP A 76 -24.46 -6.16 -9.32
C ASP A 76 -24.25 -7.34 -10.27
N GLY A 77 -24.23 -8.55 -9.71
CA GLY A 77 -24.01 -9.79 -10.45
C GLY A 77 -22.56 -10.06 -10.89
N MET A 78 -21.59 -9.25 -10.44
CA MET A 78 -20.17 -9.42 -10.73
C MET A 78 -19.40 -10.03 -9.55
N TYR A 79 -19.88 -11.14 -9.05
CA TYR A 79 -19.23 -11.86 -7.98
C TYR A 79 -18.30 -12.94 -8.55
N ALA A 80 -17.17 -13.15 -7.89
CA ALA A 80 -16.33 -14.30 -8.16
C ALA A 80 -17.11 -15.60 -7.84
N ASP A 81 -17.12 -16.53 -8.77
CA ASP A 81 -17.62 -17.89 -8.55
C ASP A 81 -16.45 -18.88 -8.58
N ASP A 82 -16.74 -20.17 -8.42
CA ASP A 82 -15.74 -21.24 -8.43
C ASP A 82 -15.20 -21.57 -9.83
N SER A 83 -15.68 -20.91 -10.88
CA SER A 83 -15.20 -21.08 -12.25
C SER A 83 -13.93 -20.29 -12.50
N ARG A 84 -13.10 -20.74 -13.46
CA ARG A 84 -11.93 -19.99 -13.91
C ARG A 84 -12.27 -18.63 -14.47
N GLY A 85 -13.45 -18.46 -15.07
CA GLY A 85 -13.93 -17.19 -15.63
C GLY A 85 -14.55 -16.28 -14.60
N GLY A 86 -15.03 -16.79 -13.48
CA GLY A 86 -15.69 -16.02 -12.43
C GLY A 86 -14.78 -15.08 -11.66
N HIS A 87 -13.47 -15.20 -11.83
CA HIS A 87 -12.49 -14.27 -11.25
C HIS A 87 -12.25 -13.02 -12.09
N ILE A 88 -12.85 -12.93 -13.27
CA ILE A 88 -12.68 -11.81 -14.19
C ILE A 88 -13.88 -10.86 -14.02
N ALA A 89 -13.65 -9.73 -13.36
CA ALA A 89 -14.68 -8.68 -13.25
C ALA A 89 -14.86 -7.98 -14.61
N ASN A 90 -16.05 -8.11 -15.20
CA ASN A 90 -16.47 -7.49 -16.46
C ASN A 90 -17.46 -6.35 -16.22
N GLY A 91 -17.13 -5.42 -15.35
CA GLY A 91 -17.98 -4.25 -15.11
C GLY A 91 -17.66 -3.04 -15.98
N PRO A 92 -18.56 -2.06 -16.03
CA PRO A 92 -18.29 -0.79 -16.69
C PRO A 92 -17.02 -0.16 -16.13
N ARG A 93 -16.14 0.30 -17.01
CA ARG A 93 -14.92 1.03 -16.63
C ARG A 93 -15.29 2.46 -16.30
N TRP A 94 -14.82 2.95 -15.19
CA TRP A 94 -14.88 4.36 -14.89
C TRP A 94 -13.89 5.11 -15.78
N SER A 95 -14.30 6.29 -16.25
CA SER A 95 -13.40 7.19 -16.94
C SER A 95 -12.30 7.65 -15.96
N LEU A 96 -11.08 7.81 -16.46
CA LEU A 96 -9.97 8.35 -15.67
C LEU A 96 -10.26 9.75 -15.10
N GLN A 97 -11.17 10.49 -15.72
CA GLN A 97 -11.62 11.82 -15.26
C GLN A 97 -12.46 11.74 -13.96
N ASN A 98 -13.10 10.60 -13.70
CA ASN A 98 -13.92 10.38 -12.50
C ASN A 98 -13.18 9.64 -11.40
N MET A 99 -11.90 9.34 -11.59
CA MET A 99 -11.08 8.66 -10.60
C MET A 99 -10.40 9.68 -9.67
N PRO A 100 -10.23 9.33 -8.38
CA PRO A 100 -9.50 10.19 -7.47
C PRO A 100 -8.05 10.39 -7.94
N VAL A 101 -7.56 11.61 -7.81
CA VAL A 101 -6.16 11.97 -8.07
C VAL A 101 -5.58 12.65 -6.84
N ILE A 102 -4.30 12.46 -6.59
CA ILE A 102 -3.60 13.17 -5.51
C ILE A 102 -3.06 14.47 -6.08
N VAL A 103 -3.36 15.58 -5.41
CA VAL A 103 -2.91 16.90 -5.81
C VAL A 103 -1.70 17.32 -4.97
N GLY A 104 -0.59 17.62 -5.62
CA GLY A 104 0.62 18.11 -4.97
C GLY A 104 1.92 17.57 -5.57
N ASP A 105 2.98 17.68 -4.78
CA ASP A 105 4.32 17.24 -5.15
C ASP A 105 4.45 15.70 -4.98
N LYS A 106 4.88 15.03 -6.05
CA LYS A 106 5.13 13.59 -6.07
C LYS A 106 6.12 13.12 -5.00
N ASP A 107 7.11 13.95 -4.69
CA ASP A 107 8.17 13.60 -3.73
C ASP A 107 7.72 13.76 -2.27
N LYS A 108 6.56 14.43 -2.05
CA LYS A 108 5.94 14.66 -0.74
C LYS A 108 4.66 13.88 -0.52
N VAL A 109 4.27 13.01 -1.44
CA VAL A 109 2.98 12.31 -1.38
C VAL A 109 2.82 11.46 -0.12
N ILE A 110 3.92 10.93 0.43
CA ILE A 110 3.91 10.16 1.69
C ILE A 110 3.45 11.00 2.88
N GLU A 111 3.72 12.30 2.89
CA GLU A 111 3.30 13.21 3.97
C GLU A 111 1.77 13.37 4.06
N LYS A 112 1.06 13.03 2.98
CA LYS A 112 -0.40 13.04 2.91
C LYS A 112 -1.06 11.79 3.50
N ILE A 113 -0.27 10.81 3.94
CA ILE A 113 -0.74 9.54 4.47
C ILE A 113 -0.52 9.49 5.97
N GLN A 114 -1.61 9.41 6.72
CA GLN A 114 -1.60 9.37 8.18
C GLN A 114 -2.12 8.03 8.69
N LYS A 115 -1.40 7.44 9.63
CA LYS A 115 -1.85 6.21 10.29
C LYS A 115 -3.09 6.47 11.13
N VAL A 116 -4.09 5.62 11.01
CA VAL A 116 -5.30 5.69 11.85
C VAL A 116 -5.01 5.00 13.18
N GLU A 117 -5.13 5.76 14.26
CA GLU A 117 -4.89 5.25 15.61
C GLU A 117 -5.85 4.10 15.95
N GLY A 118 -5.32 3.09 16.64
CA GLY A 118 -6.11 1.91 17.04
C GLY A 118 -6.49 0.95 15.91
N LYS A 119 -6.17 1.28 14.64
CA LYS A 119 -6.45 0.39 13.50
C LYS A 119 -5.15 -0.08 12.85
N PRO A 120 -4.79 -1.36 12.97
CA PRO A 120 -3.58 -1.87 12.35
C PRO A 120 -3.66 -1.76 10.82
N LEU A 121 -2.53 -1.42 10.19
CA LEU A 121 -2.38 -1.33 8.73
C LEU A 121 -3.41 -0.44 8.02
N THR A 122 -4.00 0.51 8.74
CA THR A 122 -5.02 1.43 8.22
C THR A 122 -4.49 2.85 8.23
N PHE A 123 -4.66 3.54 7.11
CA PHE A 123 -4.17 4.90 6.93
C PHE A 123 -5.26 5.76 6.29
N LYS A 124 -5.15 7.07 6.47
CA LYS A 124 -6.00 8.08 5.84
C LYS A 124 -5.17 8.85 4.83
N LEU A 125 -5.66 8.98 3.61
CA LEU A 125 -5.05 9.76 2.54
C LEU A 125 -5.73 11.13 2.45
N SER A 126 -4.96 12.19 2.39
CA SER A 126 -5.42 13.59 2.22
C SER A 126 -4.90 14.19 0.91
N GLY A 127 -5.47 15.34 0.53
CA GLY A 127 -5.10 16.04 -0.70
C GLY A 127 -5.56 15.31 -1.96
N VAL A 128 -6.74 14.74 -1.92
CA VAL A 128 -7.34 13.99 -3.02
C VAL A 128 -8.45 14.81 -3.68
N TYR A 129 -8.43 14.89 -4.99
CA TYR A 129 -9.50 15.48 -5.79
C TYR A 129 -10.28 14.36 -6.55
N PRO A 130 -11.60 14.46 -6.73
CA PRO A 130 -12.48 15.46 -6.11
C PRO A 130 -12.64 15.28 -4.59
N ASP A 131 -13.09 16.33 -3.90
CA ASP A 131 -13.23 16.39 -2.42
C ASP A 131 -14.10 15.27 -1.83
N THR A 132 -14.95 14.66 -2.63
CA THR A 132 -15.74 13.48 -2.24
C THR A 132 -14.87 12.29 -1.82
N TYR A 133 -13.61 12.28 -2.23
CA TYR A 133 -12.61 11.27 -1.88
C TYR A 133 -11.62 11.73 -0.80
N GLU A 134 -11.76 12.96 -0.31
CA GLU A 134 -10.86 13.45 0.74
C GLU A 134 -10.95 12.58 1.99
N GLY A 135 -9.79 12.21 2.51
CA GLY A 135 -9.72 11.35 3.66
C GLY A 135 -10.03 9.88 3.42
N MET A 136 -9.88 9.42 2.18
CA MET A 136 -10.03 8.00 1.84
C MET A 136 -9.18 7.10 2.73
N ILE A 137 -9.69 5.91 2.98
CA ILE A 137 -8.97 4.91 3.77
C ILE A 137 -8.11 4.04 2.86
N LEU A 138 -6.83 4.00 3.16
CA LEU A 138 -5.87 3.04 2.62
C LEU A 138 -5.77 1.86 3.60
N GLN A 139 -5.92 0.67 3.07
CA GLN A 139 -5.83 -0.58 3.83
C GLN A 139 -5.12 -1.65 3.01
N PRO A 140 -4.69 -2.77 3.60
CA PRO A 140 -4.07 -3.85 2.83
C PRO A 140 -4.93 -4.29 1.65
N PHE A 141 -4.34 -4.35 0.47
CA PHE A 141 -5.06 -4.74 -0.74
C PHE A 141 -5.74 -6.11 -0.60
N TYR A 142 -5.11 -7.05 0.09
CA TYR A 142 -5.68 -8.39 0.32
C TYR A 142 -6.95 -8.40 1.21
N GLN A 143 -7.31 -7.26 1.81
CA GLN A 143 -8.55 -7.11 2.60
C GLN A 143 -9.70 -6.48 1.79
N LEU A 144 -9.44 -6.08 0.54
CA LEU A 144 -10.46 -5.51 -0.33
C LEU A 144 -11.14 -6.62 -1.13
N HIS A 145 -12.42 -6.82 -0.87
CA HIS A 145 -13.26 -7.82 -1.53
C HIS A 145 -14.53 -7.20 -2.06
N GLU A 146 -15.01 -7.69 -3.19
CA GLU A 146 -16.29 -7.30 -3.80
C GLU A 146 -16.49 -5.79 -3.89
N CYS A 147 -15.46 -5.07 -4.27
CA CYS A 147 -15.50 -3.62 -4.44
C CYS A 147 -14.62 -3.17 -5.60
N ARG A 148 -14.94 -2.02 -6.15
CA ARG A 148 -13.96 -1.28 -6.96
C ARG A 148 -12.86 -0.82 -6.05
N TYR A 149 -11.63 -0.84 -6.54
CA TYR A 149 -10.48 -0.44 -5.73
C TYR A 149 -9.47 0.35 -6.56
N MET A 150 -8.62 1.06 -5.86
CA MET A 150 -7.51 1.80 -6.44
C MET A 150 -6.20 1.40 -5.76
N VAL A 151 -5.23 0.99 -6.56
CA VAL A 151 -3.87 0.59 -6.15
C VAL A 151 -2.84 1.57 -6.69
N TYR A 152 -3.06 2.10 -7.89
CA TYR A 152 -2.20 3.08 -8.54
C TYR A 152 -2.84 4.45 -8.48
N TRP A 153 -2.10 5.43 -7.98
CA TRP A 153 -2.59 6.76 -7.70
C TRP A 153 -1.91 7.76 -8.62
N PRO A 154 -2.67 8.43 -9.51
CA PRO A 154 -2.14 9.57 -10.24
C PRO A 154 -1.81 10.70 -9.27
N VAL A 155 -0.61 11.25 -9.40
CA VAL A 155 -0.18 12.45 -8.67
C VAL A 155 -0.04 13.58 -9.68
N ILE A 156 -0.76 14.66 -9.47
CA ILE A 156 -0.79 15.82 -10.37
C ILE A 156 -0.53 17.10 -9.58
N THR A 157 0.03 18.08 -10.25
CA THR A 157 0.20 19.43 -9.69
C THR A 157 -1.12 20.19 -9.65
N GLU A 158 -1.19 21.26 -8.87
CA GLU A 158 -2.35 22.16 -8.86
C GLU A 158 -2.60 22.81 -10.23
N GLN A 159 -1.54 23.09 -10.98
CA GLN A 159 -1.65 23.64 -12.35
C GLN A 159 -2.29 22.62 -13.31
N GLU A 160 -1.88 21.35 -13.23
CA GLU A 160 -2.47 20.29 -14.04
C GLU A 160 -3.93 20.03 -13.66
N LEU A 161 -4.28 20.14 -12.36
CA LEU A 161 -5.67 20.07 -11.94
C LEU A 161 -6.48 21.21 -12.52
N ALA A 162 -6.02 22.46 -12.41
CA ALA A 162 -6.70 23.63 -12.97
C ALA A 162 -6.95 23.47 -14.47
N ALA A 163 -5.93 23.05 -15.22
CA ALA A 163 -6.05 22.79 -16.66
C ALA A 163 -7.08 21.70 -17.00
N ARG A 164 -7.26 20.69 -16.13
CA ARG A 164 -8.28 19.64 -16.31
C ARG A 164 -9.71 20.12 -16.03
N LEU A 165 -9.86 21.14 -15.19
CA LEU A 165 -11.17 21.70 -14.82
C LEU A 165 -11.68 22.74 -15.84
N GLU A 166 -10.80 23.26 -16.70
CA GLU A 166 -11.17 24.21 -17.77
C GLU A 166 -11.71 23.52 -19.04
N HIS A 167 -11.65 22.20 -19.09
CA HIS A 167 -12.13 21.35 -20.21
C HIS A 167 -13.28 20.45 -19.80
#